data_8cb4c4c4350ddca2d5385972a66301ac
#
_entry.id   8cb4c4c4350ddca2d5385972a66301ac
#
_cell.length_a   1.000
_cell.length_b   1.000
_cell.length_c   1.000
_cell.angle_alpha   90.00
_cell.angle_beta   90.00
_cell.angle_gamma   90.00
#
_symmetry.space_group_name_H-M   'P 1'
#
loop_
_entity.id
_entity.type
_entity.pdbx_description
1 polymer ?
#
loop_
_entity_poly.entity_id
_entity_poly.type
_entity_poly.pdbx_seq_one_letter_code
_entity_poly.pdbx_strand_id
1 'polypeptide(L)'
;HHGVFDIAYLGAVPGMTVWCPASFREAQDMLERAIFDESGPVAVRYPRGGEGEYTQGGAQALECLREGGDVCIAAYGTMVNEALEAARALEQAGVSARVMKIGRVLPLEAEPLLAAARDCGRLVVAEEVCASGCIGGRILAAAGGQAGFKCRLLNLGEGIVGQGGTDKLRSLAGIDAAGIAAAAKEL
;
A
#
# COMPACT_ATOMS: atom_id res chain seq x y z
N HIS A 1 10.49 -17.05 -7.52
CA HIS A 1 10.68 -16.03 -6.50
C HIS A 1 9.35 -15.29 -6.23
N HIS A 2 8.62 -15.71 -5.23
CA HIS A 2 7.39 -15.05 -4.81
C HIS A 2 7.67 -14.21 -3.56
N GLY A 3 8.04 -12.94 -3.74
CA GLY A 3 8.21 -11.97 -2.65
C GLY A 3 6.88 -11.44 -2.12
N VAL A 4 5.84 -12.28 -2.10
CA VAL A 4 4.48 -11.88 -1.71
C VAL A 4 4.11 -12.29 -0.28
N PHE A 5 4.98 -13.06 0.39
CA PHE A 5 4.79 -13.56 1.75
C PHE A 5 5.64 -12.81 2.78
N ASP A 6 6.51 -11.91 2.32
CA ASP A 6 7.53 -11.24 3.12
C ASP A 6 6.95 -10.40 4.27
N ILE A 7 5.92 -9.60 4.01
CA ILE A 7 5.26 -8.80 5.06
C ILE A 7 4.67 -9.67 6.17
N ALA A 8 4.12 -10.84 5.80
CA ALA A 8 3.55 -11.77 6.76
C ALA A 8 4.61 -12.31 7.74
N TYR A 9 5.72 -12.89 7.23
CA TYR A 9 6.74 -13.48 8.11
C TYR A 9 7.64 -12.43 8.78
N LEU A 10 7.96 -11.31 8.14
CA LEU A 10 8.67 -10.21 8.79
C LEU A 10 7.86 -9.60 9.93
N GLY A 11 6.54 -9.50 9.75
CA GLY A 11 5.64 -9.00 10.78
C GLY A 11 5.48 -9.90 12.01
N ALA A 12 6.00 -11.13 11.98
CA ALA A 12 6.08 -12.01 13.13
C ALA A 12 7.35 -11.80 13.98
N VAL A 13 8.32 -11.02 13.48
CA VAL A 13 9.58 -10.73 14.20
C VAL A 13 9.38 -9.53 15.12
N PRO A 14 9.57 -9.66 16.45
CA PRO A 14 9.42 -8.53 17.37
C PRO A 14 10.40 -7.40 17.04
N GLY A 15 9.91 -6.15 17.02
CA GLY A 15 10.73 -4.96 16.76
C GLY A 15 11.18 -4.79 15.30
N MET A 16 10.68 -5.62 14.37
CA MET A 16 11.00 -5.49 12.95
C MET A 16 10.47 -4.18 12.37
N THR A 17 11.35 -3.42 11.72
CA THR A 17 11.00 -2.29 10.87
C THR A 17 11.03 -2.72 9.40
N VAL A 18 10.00 -2.35 8.62
CA VAL A 18 9.95 -2.65 7.19
C VAL A 18 9.58 -1.39 6.41
N TRP A 19 10.49 -0.96 5.54
CA TRP A 19 10.33 0.13 4.61
C TRP A 19 10.01 -0.40 3.21
N CYS A 20 9.07 0.27 2.49
CA CYS A 20 8.63 -0.12 1.15
C CYS A 20 8.70 1.07 0.20
N PRO A 21 9.84 1.33 -0.45
CA PRO A 21 10.00 2.43 -1.38
C PRO A 21 9.15 2.24 -2.64
N ALA A 22 8.59 3.32 -3.17
CA ALA A 22 7.83 3.39 -4.41
C ALA A 22 8.65 3.96 -5.58
N SER A 23 9.82 4.53 -5.32
CA SER A 23 10.76 5.11 -6.29
C SER A 23 12.21 4.72 -5.99
N PHE A 24 13.11 4.96 -6.94
CA PHE A 24 14.55 4.78 -6.71
C PHE A 24 15.11 5.76 -5.68
N ARG A 25 14.61 7.00 -5.67
CA ARG A 25 15.01 8.00 -4.67
C ARG A 25 14.59 7.57 -3.27
N GLU A 26 13.34 7.15 -3.10
CA GLU A 26 12.91 6.60 -1.81
C GLU A 26 13.70 5.37 -1.40
N ALA A 27 14.06 4.49 -2.34
CA ALA A 27 14.87 3.32 -2.03
C ALA A 27 16.25 3.73 -1.48
N GLN A 28 16.86 4.79 -2.02
CA GLN A 28 18.10 5.35 -1.51
C GLN A 28 17.91 5.95 -0.11
N ASP A 29 16.92 6.82 0.07
CA ASP A 29 16.67 7.53 1.33
C ASP A 29 16.27 6.55 2.45
N MET A 30 15.43 5.57 2.14
CA MET A 30 15.00 4.54 3.10
C MET A 30 16.13 3.57 3.45
N LEU A 31 17.04 3.26 2.50
CA LEU A 31 18.21 2.44 2.79
C LEU A 31 19.19 3.18 3.68
N GLU A 32 19.44 4.46 3.43
CA GLU A 32 20.26 5.32 4.29
C GLU A 32 19.70 5.36 5.70
N ARG A 33 18.40 5.61 5.84
CA ARG A 33 17.71 5.58 7.12
C ARG A 33 17.80 4.24 7.82
N ALA A 34 17.61 3.14 7.08
CA ALA A 34 17.71 1.78 7.63
C ALA A 34 19.11 1.47 8.20
N ILE A 35 20.16 2.02 7.61
CA ILE A 35 21.53 1.77 8.04
C ILE A 35 21.95 2.66 9.21
N PHE A 36 21.55 3.94 9.21
CA PHE A 36 22.07 4.92 10.13
C PHE A 36 21.14 5.33 11.27
N ASP A 37 19.82 5.22 11.07
CA ASP A 37 18.85 5.75 12.04
C ASP A 37 18.07 4.64 12.78
N GLU A 38 17.94 3.44 12.20
CA GLU A 38 17.19 2.35 12.84
C GLU A 38 18.07 1.57 13.82
N SER A 39 17.53 1.28 15.00
CA SER A 39 18.28 0.60 16.07
C SER A 39 17.96 -0.88 16.21
N GLY A 40 16.98 -1.40 15.46
CA GLY A 40 16.50 -2.79 15.52
C GLY A 40 16.67 -3.54 14.20
N PRO A 41 16.07 -4.72 14.09
CA PRO A 41 16.03 -5.44 12.82
C PRO A 41 15.22 -4.63 11.80
N VAL A 42 15.81 -4.38 10.62
CA VAL A 42 15.21 -3.57 9.57
C VAL A 42 15.29 -4.28 8.23
N ALA A 43 14.23 -4.15 7.43
CA ALA A 43 14.18 -4.61 6.05
C ALA A 43 13.73 -3.46 5.14
N VAL A 44 14.35 -3.36 3.97
CA VAL A 44 13.89 -2.49 2.87
C VAL A 44 13.37 -3.38 1.76
N ARG A 45 12.05 -3.35 1.54
CA ARG A 45 11.36 -4.19 0.57
C ARG A 45 11.23 -3.44 -0.75
N TYR A 46 12.06 -3.73 -1.71
CA TYR A 46 12.01 -3.13 -3.04
C TYR A 46 11.70 -4.19 -4.11
N PRO A 47 11.01 -3.81 -5.20
CA PRO A 47 10.65 -4.73 -6.26
C PRO A 47 11.84 -5.06 -7.17
N ARG A 48 11.72 -6.16 -7.91
CA ARG A 48 12.53 -6.40 -9.10
C ARG A 48 11.89 -5.65 -10.27
N GLY A 49 12.63 -4.77 -10.93
CA GLY A 49 12.12 -4.04 -12.10
C GLY A 49 12.53 -2.57 -12.08
N GLY A 50 11.87 -1.80 -12.92
CA GLY A 50 12.08 -0.37 -13.07
C GLY A 50 11.23 0.47 -12.12
N GLU A 51 11.43 1.77 -12.21
CA GLU A 51 10.64 2.80 -11.56
C GLU A 51 9.39 3.12 -12.40
N GLY A 52 8.28 3.46 -11.74
CA GLY A 52 7.07 3.96 -12.39
C GLY A 52 7.09 5.48 -12.57
N GLU A 53 5.90 6.08 -12.70
CA GLU A 53 5.77 7.54 -12.83
C GLU A 53 6.07 8.29 -11.51
N TYR A 54 5.87 7.65 -10.37
CA TYR A 54 6.20 8.22 -9.07
C TYR A 54 7.72 8.17 -8.85
N THR A 55 8.36 9.34 -8.78
CA THR A 55 9.83 9.50 -8.70
C THR A 55 10.29 10.35 -7.51
N GLN A 56 9.37 10.67 -6.57
CA GLN A 56 9.70 11.48 -5.40
C GLN A 56 10.66 10.73 -4.46
N GLY A 57 11.37 11.49 -3.65
CA GLY A 57 12.24 10.98 -2.60
C GLY A 57 11.65 11.16 -1.21
N GLY A 58 12.39 10.69 -0.21
CA GLY A 58 12.06 10.80 1.20
C GLY A 58 11.83 9.46 1.88
N ALA A 59 11.88 9.46 3.21
CA ALA A 59 11.64 8.30 4.03
C ALA A 59 10.50 8.58 5.05
N GLN A 60 9.38 9.09 4.56
CA GLN A 60 8.18 9.31 5.35
C GLN A 60 7.49 7.98 5.63
N ALA A 61 7.07 7.76 6.88
CA ALA A 61 6.34 6.55 7.25
C ALA A 61 4.95 6.50 6.59
N LEU A 62 4.31 7.66 6.45
CA LEU A 62 3.02 7.84 5.80
C LEU A 62 2.98 9.22 5.12
N GLU A 63 2.40 9.30 3.93
CA GLU A 63 2.30 10.53 3.17
C GLU A 63 1.00 10.59 2.36
N CYS A 64 0.36 11.76 2.33
CA CYS A 64 -0.76 12.02 1.42
C CYS A 64 -0.20 12.54 0.10
N LEU A 65 -0.28 11.72 -0.96
CA LEU A 65 0.18 12.09 -2.30
C LEU A 65 -0.86 12.87 -3.09
N ARG A 66 -2.12 12.67 -2.74
CA ARG A 66 -3.24 13.33 -3.41
C ARG A 66 -4.37 13.52 -2.40
N GLU A 67 -4.92 14.72 -2.34
CA GLU A 67 -6.12 15.01 -1.58
C GLU A 67 -7.39 14.56 -2.31
N GLY A 68 -8.41 14.20 -1.55
CA GLY A 68 -9.71 13.77 -2.05
C GLY A 68 -10.69 13.49 -0.90
N GLY A 69 -11.99 13.54 -1.17
CA GLY A 69 -13.01 13.42 -0.13
C GLY A 69 -13.96 12.23 -0.26
N ASP A 70 -13.98 11.53 -1.42
CA ASP A 70 -14.98 10.47 -1.65
C ASP A 70 -14.48 9.06 -1.30
N VAL A 71 -13.20 8.80 -1.47
CA VAL A 71 -12.57 7.50 -1.16
C VAL A 71 -11.10 7.71 -0.81
N CYS A 72 -10.60 6.99 0.19
CA CYS A 72 -9.18 6.89 0.52
C CYS A 72 -8.61 5.63 -0.13
N ILE A 73 -7.50 5.74 -0.86
CA ILE A 73 -6.75 4.63 -1.43
C ILE A 73 -5.41 4.57 -0.72
N ALA A 74 -5.12 3.48 -0.02
CA ALA A 74 -3.84 3.25 0.65
C ALA A 74 -3.03 2.22 -0.11
N ALA A 75 -1.76 2.53 -0.38
CA ALA A 75 -0.84 1.66 -1.10
C ALA A 75 0.61 1.87 -0.65
N TYR A 76 1.49 0.92 -0.97
CA TYR A 76 2.93 1.00 -0.72
C TYR A 76 3.74 0.32 -1.82
N GLY A 77 5.03 0.66 -1.87
CA GLY A 77 5.90 0.14 -2.93
C GLY A 77 5.37 0.51 -4.31
N THR A 78 5.55 -0.35 -5.29
CA THR A 78 5.11 -0.11 -6.67
C THR A 78 3.60 0.04 -6.85
N MET A 79 2.79 -0.44 -5.88
CA MET A 79 1.34 -0.27 -5.89
C MET A 79 0.91 1.20 -5.76
N VAL A 80 1.80 2.10 -5.36
CA VAL A 80 1.58 3.56 -5.36
C VAL A 80 1.28 4.07 -6.77
N ASN A 81 1.96 3.55 -7.79
CA ASN A 81 1.69 3.94 -9.18
C ASN A 81 0.28 3.52 -9.62
N GLU A 82 -0.14 2.30 -9.28
CA GLU A 82 -1.49 1.80 -9.55
C GLU A 82 -2.56 2.64 -8.83
N ALA A 83 -2.30 3.02 -7.58
CA ALA A 83 -3.20 3.86 -6.79
C ALA A 83 -3.35 5.27 -7.38
N LEU A 84 -2.25 5.90 -7.85
CA LEU A 84 -2.28 7.20 -8.49
C LEU A 84 -3.00 7.17 -9.84
N GLU A 85 -2.80 6.12 -10.63
CA GLU A 85 -3.50 5.93 -11.90
C GLU A 85 -5.01 5.68 -11.66
N ALA A 86 -5.36 4.85 -10.68
CA ALA A 86 -6.74 4.63 -10.28
C ALA A 86 -7.42 5.93 -9.83
N ALA A 87 -6.72 6.78 -9.07
CA ALA A 87 -7.24 8.07 -8.64
C ALA A 87 -7.50 9.02 -9.82
N ARG A 88 -6.64 9.02 -10.87
CA ARG A 88 -6.88 9.77 -12.12
C ARG A 88 -8.12 9.27 -12.87
N ALA A 89 -8.28 7.94 -12.95
CA ALA A 89 -9.45 7.34 -13.60
C ALA A 89 -10.76 7.61 -12.83
N LEU A 90 -10.70 7.63 -11.51
CA LEU A 90 -11.82 7.98 -10.64
C LEU A 90 -12.23 9.44 -10.80
N GLU A 91 -11.27 10.37 -10.88
CA GLU A 91 -11.53 11.80 -11.12
C GLU A 91 -12.25 12.04 -12.43
N GLN A 92 -11.86 11.35 -13.51
CA GLN A 92 -12.56 11.43 -14.81
C GLN A 92 -14.01 10.94 -14.69
N ALA A 93 -14.31 10.09 -13.71
CA ALA A 93 -15.65 9.61 -13.39
C ALA A 93 -16.37 10.45 -12.32
N GLY A 94 -15.80 11.59 -11.91
CA GLY A 94 -16.38 12.49 -10.92
C GLY A 94 -16.22 12.05 -9.45
N VAL A 95 -15.28 11.10 -9.17
CA VAL A 95 -14.98 10.61 -7.82
C VAL A 95 -13.64 11.17 -7.36
N SER A 96 -13.64 11.92 -6.24
CA SER A 96 -12.44 12.55 -5.67
C SER A 96 -11.72 11.57 -4.74
N ALA A 97 -10.62 11.00 -5.20
CA ALA A 97 -9.85 10.01 -4.44
C ALA A 97 -8.65 10.63 -3.73
N ARG A 98 -8.54 10.37 -2.42
CA ARG A 98 -7.33 10.62 -1.62
C ARG A 98 -6.39 9.44 -1.78
N VAL A 99 -5.09 9.69 -1.99
CA VAL A 99 -4.07 8.64 -2.09
C VAL A 99 -3.10 8.78 -0.94
N MET A 100 -3.06 7.76 -0.08
CA MET A 100 -2.17 7.64 1.06
C MET A 100 -1.07 6.63 0.75
N LYS A 101 0.18 7.08 0.70
CA LYS A 101 1.35 6.23 0.54
C LYS A 101 1.87 5.80 1.90
N ILE A 102 2.00 4.50 2.13
CA ILE A 102 2.60 3.92 3.32
C ILE A 102 4.07 3.61 2.99
N GLY A 103 4.99 4.43 3.48
CA GLY A 103 6.43 4.21 3.28
C GLY A 103 6.99 3.19 4.27
N ARG A 104 6.57 3.25 5.55
CA ARG A 104 6.92 2.27 6.58
C ARG A 104 5.71 1.40 6.90
N VAL A 105 5.74 0.16 6.44
CA VAL A 105 4.64 -0.79 6.66
C VAL A 105 4.68 -1.47 8.03
N LEU A 106 5.87 -1.53 8.65
CA LEU A 106 6.07 -2.02 10.02
C LEU A 106 7.10 -1.16 10.75
N PRO A 107 6.84 -0.69 11.99
CA PRO A 107 5.50 -0.63 12.60
C PRO A 107 4.60 0.34 11.84
N LEU A 108 3.32 -0.02 11.72
CA LEU A 108 2.34 0.77 10.98
C LEU A 108 1.88 1.99 11.81
N GLU A 109 1.91 3.17 11.22
CA GLU A 109 1.26 4.37 11.75
C GLU A 109 -0.22 4.39 11.31
N ALA A 110 -1.06 3.65 12.04
CA ALA A 110 -2.43 3.42 11.61
C ALA A 110 -3.34 4.65 11.77
N GLU A 111 -3.20 5.44 12.85
CA GLU A 111 -4.18 6.48 13.19
C GLU A 111 -4.34 7.58 12.13
N PRO A 112 -3.26 8.17 11.55
CA PRO A 112 -3.46 9.17 10.49
C PRO A 112 -4.15 8.59 9.24
N LEU A 113 -3.88 7.32 8.92
CA LEU A 113 -4.54 6.62 7.81
C LEU A 113 -6.01 6.35 8.12
N LEU A 114 -6.33 5.93 9.34
CA LEU A 114 -7.70 5.72 9.79
C LEU A 114 -8.50 7.03 9.82
N ALA A 115 -7.89 8.14 10.22
CA ALA A 115 -8.50 9.47 10.14
C ALA A 115 -8.84 9.82 8.68
N ALA A 116 -7.91 9.64 7.75
CA ALA A 116 -8.14 9.87 6.32
C ALA A 116 -9.27 8.97 5.76
N ALA A 117 -9.33 7.70 6.19
CA ALA A 117 -10.38 6.78 5.79
C ALA A 117 -11.76 7.16 6.33
N ARG A 118 -11.82 7.65 7.58
CA ARG A 118 -13.07 8.15 8.20
C ARG A 118 -13.58 9.41 7.51
N ASP A 119 -12.68 10.34 7.17
CA ASP A 119 -13.03 11.58 6.44
C ASP A 119 -13.68 11.25 5.08
N CYS A 120 -13.16 10.25 4.37
CA CYS A 120 -13.70 9.81 3.08
C CYS A 120 -14.90 8.87 3.21
N GLY A 121 -15.10 8.23 4.37
CA GLY A 121 -16.13 7.20 4.59
C GLY A 121 -15.89 5.88 3.84
N ARG A 122 -14.84 5.79 3.02
CA ARG A 122 -14.48 4.63 2.19
C ARG A 122 -12.97 4.46 2.14
N LEU A 123 -12.49 3.20 2.24
CA LEU A 123 -11.08 2.85 2.15
C LEU A 123 -10.87 1.67 1.19
N VAL A 124 -9.95 1.83 0.26
CA VAL A 124 -9.37 0.74 -0.53
C VAL A 124 -7.93 0.58 -0.12
N VAL A 125 -7.50 -0.62 0.27
CA VAL A 125 -6.08 -0.93 0.52
C VAL A 125 -5.61 -1.86 -0.60
N ALA A 126 -4.63 -1.42 -1.38
CA ALA A 126 -4.10 -2.16 -2.53
C ALA A 126 -2.67 -2.64 -2.25
N GLU A 127 -2.48 -3.95 -2.24
CA GLU A 127 -1.24 -4.60 -1.79
C GLU A 127 -0.83 -5.75 -2.70
N GLU A 128 0.45 -5.83 -3.05
CA GLU A 128 1.03 -6.96 -3.79
C GLU A 128 1.61 -8.00 -2.81
N VAL A 129 0.73 -8.52 -1.94
CA VAL A 129 1.09 -9.52 -0.91
C VAL A 129 -0.05 -10.52 -0.73
N CYS A 130 0.23 -11.65 -0.08
CA CYS A 130 -0.82 -12.62 0.31
C CYS A 130 -1.78 -12.00 1.32
N ALA A 131 -3.02 -12.51 1.38
CA ALA A 131 -4.04 -12.00 2.30
C ALA A 131 -3.64 -12.21 3.77
N SER A 132 -2.98 -13.33 4.08
CA SER A 132 -2.50 -13.65 5.42
C SER A 132 -1.38 -12.69 5.85
N GLY A 133 -1.62 -11.89 6.88
CA GLY A 133 -0.65 -10.93 7.39
C GLY A 133 -0.50 -9.64 6.59
N CYS A 134 -1.40 -9.37 5.64
CA CYS A 134 -1.42 -8.13 4.86
C CYS A 134 -1.59 -6.88 5.76
N ILE A 135 -1.14 -5.74 5.26
CA ILE A 135 -1.23 -4.46 5.99
C ILE A 135 -2.69 -4.01 6.14
N GLY A 136 -3.52 -4.24 5.14
CA GLY A 136 -4.95 -3.95 5.22
C GLY A 136 -5.64 -4.64 6.41
N GLY A 137 -5.30 -5.90 6.68
CA GLY A 137 -5.78 -6.61 7.88
C GLY A 137 -5.32 -5.94 9.18
N ARG A 138 -4.09 -5.44 9.25
CA ARG A 138 -3.56 -4.70 10.41
C ARG A 138 -4.24 -3.34 10.58
N ILE A 139 -4.54 -2.64 9.48
CA ILE A 139 -5.32 -1.38 9.50
C ILE A 139 -6.70 -1.63 10.10
N LEU A 140 -7.41 -2.67 9.63
CA LEU A 140 -8.73 -3.00 10.15
C LEU A 140 -8.69 -3.45 11.62
N ALA A 141 -7.68 -4.20 12.02
CA ALA A 141 -7.49 -4.56 13.43
C ALA A 141 -7.25 -3.33 14.31
N ALA A 142 -6.47 -2.36 13.85
CA ALA A 142 -6.24 -1.09 14.56
C ALA A 142 -7.51 -0.22 14.62
N ALA A 143 -8.39 -0.28 13.61
CA ALA A 143 -9.68 0.43 13.62
C ALA A 143 -10.65 -0.09 14.69
N GLY A 144 -10.47 -1.32 15.15
CA GLY A 144 -11.38 -1.94 16.13
C GLY A 144 -12.76 -2.24 15.55
N GLY A 145 -13.74 -2.48 16.43
CA GLY A 145 -15.10 -2.88 16.03
C GLY A 145 -15.95 -1.79 15.38
N GLN A 146 -15.51 -0.52 15.39
CA GLN A 146 -16.21 0.61 14.79
C GLN A 146 -15.26 1.41 13.89
N ALA A 147 -15.03 0.90 12.69
CA ALA A 147 -14.11 1.54 11.73
C ALA A 147 -14.59 2.93 11.30
N GLY A 148 -15.90 3.14 11.16
CA GLY A 148 -16.51 4.40 10.72
C GLY A 148 -16.41 4.62 9.20
N PHE A 149 -15.99 3.61 8.44
CA PHE A 149 -15.88 3.62 6.98
C PHE A 149 -16.12 2.22 6.42
N LYS A 150 -16.49 2.15 5.14
CA LYS A 150 -16.49 0.89 4.38
C LYS A 150 -15.08 0.59 3.87
N CYS A 151 -14.70 -0.68 3.78
CA CYS A 151 -13.37 -1.05 3.36
C CYS A 151 -13.36 -2.19 2.33
N ARG A 152 -12.43 -2.10 1.37
CA ARG A 152 -12.07 -3.18 0.46
C ARG A 152 -10.57 -3.42 0.52
N LEU A 153 -10.18 -4.66 0.82
CA LEU A 153 -8.79 -5.09 0.77
C LEU A 153 -8.54 -5.78 -0.57
N LEU A 154 -7.60 -5.28 -1.34
CA LEU A 154 -7.15 -5.84 -2.61
C LEU A 154 -5.74 -6.41 -2.41
N ASN A 155 -5.61 -7.72 -2.55
CA ASN A 155 -4.35 -8.45 -2.37
C ASN A 155 -4.34 -9.72 -3.24
N LEU A 156 -3.32 -10.53 -3.14
CA LEU A 156 -3.12 -11.72 -3.96
C LEU A 156 -3.84 -12.98 -3.43
N GLY A 157 -4.67 -12.84 -2.39
CA GLY A 157 -5.39 -13.98 -1.80
C GLY A 157 -4.49 -14.90 -0.97
N GLU A 158 -4.97 -16.12 -0.73
CA GLU A 158 -4.30 -17.13 0.13
C GLU A 158 -3.46 -18.14 -0.67
N GLY A 159 -3.50 -18.08 -1.99
CA GLY A 159 -2.88 -19.09 -2.86
C GLY A 159 -1.47 -18.75 -3.29
N ILE A 160 -0.85 -19.69 -4.00
CA ILE A 160 0.40 -19.47 -4.72
C ILE A 160 0.05 -18.75 -6.04
N VAL A 161 0.67 -17.59 -6.25
CA VAL A 161 0.51 -16.83 -7.50
C VAL A 161 1.17 -17.59 -8.65
N GLY A 162 0.49 -17.68 -9.79
CA GLY A 162 1.04 -18.31 -11.00
C GLY A 162 2.24 -17.55 -11.57
N GLN A 163 2.88 -18.12 -12.59
CA GLN A 163 3.96 -17.44 -13.32
C GLN A 163 3.40 -16.55 -14.42
N GLY A 164 3.98 -15.36 -14.58
CA GLY A 164 3.60 -14.41 -15.63
C GLY A 164 4.28 -13.05 -15.47
N GLY A 165 4.03 -12.17 -16.41
CA GLY A 165 4.43 -10.76 -16.27
C GLY A 165 3.65 -10.09 -15.14
N THR A 166 4.30 -9.20 -14.41
CA THR A 166 3.75 -8.54 -13.22
C THR A 166 2.41 -7.85 -13.51
N ASP A 167 2.32 -7.09 -14.61
CA ASP A 167 1.09 -6.35 -14.98
C ASP A 167 -0.07 -7.29 -15.23
N LYS A 168 0.17 -8.41 -15.95
CA LYS A 168 -0.84 -9.43 -16.18
C LYS A 168 -1.31 -10.09 -14.89
N LEU A 169 -0.39 -10.37 -13.98
CA LEU A 169 -0.74 -10.99 -12.69
C LEU A 169 -1.51 -10.02 -11.80
N ARG A 170 -1.16 -8.74 -11.78
CA ARG A 170 -1.93 -7.70 -11.08
C ARG A 170 -3.34 -7.58 -11.61
N SER A 171 -3.48 -7.53 -12.94
CA SER A 171 -4.80 -7.46 -13.58
C SER A 171 -5.66 -8.69 -13.29
N LEU A 172 -5.09 -9.91 -13.35
CA LEU A 172 -5.80 -11.14 -12.99
C LEU A 172 -6.23 -11.17 -11.50
N ALA A 173 -5.43 -10.57 -10.63
CA ALA A 173 -5.74 -10.46 -9.20
C ALA A 173 -6.68 -9.27 -8.87
N GLY A 174 -6.96 -8.39 -9.84
CA GLY A 174 -7.79 -7.20 -9.63
C GLY A 174 -7.15 -6.16 -8.72
N ILE A 175 -5.81 -6.11 -8.68
CA ILE A 175 -5.04 -5.14 -7.88
C ILE A 175 -4.36 -4.07 -8.74
N ASP A 176 -4.57 -4.08 -10.05
CA ASP A 176 -4.16 -3.01 -10.96
C ASP A 176 -5.02 -1.75 -10.80
N ALA A 177 -4.66 -0.67 -11.49
CA ALA A 177 -5.38 0.60 -11.41
C ALA A 177 -6.88 0.46 -11.73
N ALA A 178 -7.24 -0.38 -12.70
CA ALA A 178 -8.63 -0.64 -13.06
C ALA A 178 -9.38 -1.36 -11.95
N GLY A 179 -8.78 -2.38 -11.33
CA GLY A 179 -9.33 -3.12 -10.19
C GLY A 179 -9.51 -2.23 -8.96
N ILE A 180 -8.52 -1.37 -8.66
CA ILE A 180 -8.60 -0.40 -7.56
C ILE A 180 -9.76 0.58 -7.81
N ALA A 181 -9.88 1.14 -9.01
CA ALA A 181 -10.94 2.08 -9.36
C ALA A 181 -12.34 1.42 -9.31
N ALA A 182 -12.46 0.17 -9.76
CA ALA A 182 -13.70 -0.60 -9.67
C ALA A 182 -14.11 -0.82 -8.21
N ALA A 183 -13.19 -1.31 -7.38
CA ALA A 183 -13.42 -1.53 -5.95
C ALA A 183 -13.83 -0.25 -5.20
N ALA A 184 -13.24 0.89 -5.57
CA ALA A 184 -13.60 2.19 -4.99
C ALA A 184 -15.02 2.64 -5.34
N LYS A 185 -15.51 2.30 -6.54
CA LYS A 185 -16.87 2.62 -6.98
C LYS A 185 -17.94 1.72 -6.36
N GLU A 186 -17.58 0.49 -5.99
CA GLU A 186 -18.47 -0.48 -5.35
C GLU A 186 -18.72 -0.23 -3.86
N LEU A 187 -17.87 0.56 -3.19
CA LEU A 187 -17.99 0.95 -1.79
C LEU A 187 -19.05 2.05 -1.58
#